data_d276fadd850add693fb863268d1e0ffc
#
_entry.id   d276fadd850add693fb863268d1e0ffc
#
_cell.length_a   1.000
_cell.length_b   1.000
_cell.length_c   1.000
_cell.angle_alpha   90.00
_cell.angle_beta   90.00
_cell.angle_gamma   90.00
#
_symmetry.space_group_name_H-M   'P 1'
#
loop_
_entity.id
_entity.type
_entity.pdbx_description
1 polymer ?
#
loop_
_entity_poly.entity_id
_entity_poly.type
_entity_poly.pdbx_seq_one_letter_code
_entity_poly.pdbx_strand_id
1 'polypeptide(L)'
;MRQLMLGNKALARGLYEGGCSIVSSYPGTPSTEVTEEAVKFEEIYCEWAPNEKVALETAFGASLAGKRSFCGMKHVGLNVAADPLFTCSYTGVNGGLIICVADDPAMHSSQNEQDSRHYAIAAKVPMLEPADSAEACEFAKAAYEISEEFDTPVIIRMCTRIAHSQSIVDTKGRVCPPTKPYEKNVRKYVMTPANAIARHPFVEERTARLAEFANTSSLNRVEKGSEPIGIITSSTSYQYVKEIFCDHVSILKLGMVNPLPEKLLLDFAKGKELLLVVEELDPVIETYCKSLGLSVHGKDVLPMTGEFSQNLLAEKLSKAFPKLAELIGTIPSGRKLDEEIPGRPPVMCAGCPHRGLFYTLSKNKCTVLGDIGCYTLGAAAPLSSIDMTLCMGASVSAIHGFNKALGEESEKRTVAVIGDSTFMHSGMTGLANIAYNQSNSTVIILDNSITGMTGHQQNPTTGYNIKGDPAGKIDLESLCRAMGIRRVTVVDPYDLDACDRAVKEELAATEPSVIISRRPCALLKYVKHKPALVVDQEKCVGCRACMKLGCPAISIRGKKAMIDATQCVGCGVCSKLCRPGALGEVTK
;
A
#
# COMPACT_ATOMS: atom_id res chain seq x y z
N MET A 1 25.73 -13.12 11.82
CA MET A 1 25.93 -11.92 12.68
C MET A 1 24.58 -11.49 13.20
N ARG A 2 24.45 -11.14 14.49
CA ARG A 2 23.17 -10.70 15.09
C ARG A 2 22.97 -9.20 14.87
N GLN A 3 21.85 -8.81 14.32
CA GLN A 3 21.52 -7.40 14.03
C GLN A 3 20.06 -7.11 14.39
N LEU A 4 19.79 -5.92 14.95
CA LEU A 4 18.44 -5.41 15.13
C LEU A 4 17.93 -4.86 13.79
N MET A 5 16.79 -5.39 13.30
CA MET A 5 16.25 -5.02 11.99
C MET A 5 14.74 -4.79 12.06
N LEU A 6 14.25 -3.84 11.27
CA LEU A 6 12.83 -3.73 10.92
C LEU A 6 12.38 -4.95 10.10
N GLY A 7 11.11 -5.33 10.19
CA GLY A 7 10.57 -6.47 9.44
C GLY A 7 10.77 -6.35 7.92
N ASN A 8 10.51 -5.18 7.34
CA ASN A 8 10.76 -4.94 5.91
C ASN A 8 12.24 -5.12 5.54
N LYS A 9 13.15 -4.60 6.37
CA LYS A 9 14.60 -4.77 6.18
C LYS A 9 15.02 -6.23 6.33
N ALA A 10 14.44 -6.94 7.27
CA ALA A 10 14.72 -8.35 7.51
C ALA A 10 14.21 -9.23 6.37
N LEU A 11 13.04 -8.92 5.80
CA LEU A 11 12.54 -9.59 4.60
C LEU A 11 13.49 -9.37 3.42
N ALA A 12 13.91 -8.12 3.15
CA ALA A 12 14.91 -7.81 2.12
C ALA A 12 16.24 -8.55 2.34
N ARG A 13 16.68 -8.66 3.60
CA ARG A 13 17.85 -9.46 3.98
C ARG A 13 17.64 -10.94 3.66
N GLY A 14 16.47 -11.49 3.96
CA GLY A 14 16.12 -12.87 3.63
C GLY A 14 16.09 -13.15 2.12
N LEU A 15 15.60 -12.19 1.32
CA LEU A 15 15.67 -12.24 -0.14
C LEU A 15 17.12 -12.32 -0.64
N TYR A 16 17.99 -11.46 -0.09
CA TYR A 16 19.42 -11.48 -0.41
C TYR A 16 20.05 -12.82 -0.04
N GLU A 17 19.88 -13.28 1.19
CA GLU A 17 20.41 -14.56 1.65
C GLU A 17 19.88 -15.74 0.84
N GLY A 18 18.59 -15.71 0.47
CA GLY A 18 17.94 -16.72 -0.36
C GLY A 18 18.31 -16.66 -1.86
N GLY A 19 19.21 -15.77 -2.26
CA GLY A 19 19.71 -15.72 -3.63
C GLY A 19 18.77 -15.04 -4.64
N CYS A 20 17.90 -14.14 -4.19
CA CYS A 20 17.08 -13.31 -5.06
C CYS A 20 17.93 -12.54 -6.08
N SER A 21 17.52 -12.53 -7.34
CA SER A 21 18.23 -11.80 -8.40
C SER A 21 17.45 -10.61 -8.94
N ILE A 22 16.11 -10.66 -8.90
CA ILE A 22 15.24 -9.63 -9.47
C ILE A 22 14.16 -9.27 -8.45
N VAL A 23 13.99 -7.98 -8.22
CA VAL A 23 12.92 -7.39 -7.42
C VAL A 23 12.19 -6.36 -8.28
N SER A 24 10.91 -6.56 -8.51
CA SER A 24 10.05 -5.59 -9.18
C SER A 24 8.82 -5.33 -8.30
N SER A 25 8.52 -4.07 -7.98
CA SER A 25 7.47 -3.71 -7.04
C SER A 25 6.77 -2.41 -7.44
N TYR A 26 5.59 -2.17 -6.89
CA TYR A 26 4.98 -0.84 -6.89
C TYR A 26 4.95 -0.31 -5.45
N PRO A 27 5.27 1.00 -5.22
CA PRO A 27 5.33 1.54 -3.86
C PRO A 27 3.98 1.54 -3.18
N GLY A 28 3.89 0.93 -1.99
CA GLY A 28 2.66 0.85 -1.20
C GLY A 28 2.95 0.58 0.28
N THR A 29 2.67 1.55 1.15
CA THR A 29 2.83 1.37 2.61
C THR A 29 1.86 0.30 3.11
N PRO A 30 2.33 -0.72 3.86
CA PRO A 30 3.58 -0.78 4.61
C PRO A 30 4.73 -1.60 3.95
N SER A 31 4.69 -1.97 2.66
CA SER A 31 5.69 -2.85 2.02
C SER A 31 6.81 -2.12 1.27
N THR A 32 6.73 -0.81 1.09
CA THR A 32 7.65 -0.02 0.24
C THR A 32 9.12 -0.25 0.58
N GLU A 33 9.46 -0.26 1.86
CA GLU A 33 10.83 -0.33 2.35
C GLU A 33 11.51 -1.68 2.05
N VAL A 34 10.76 -2.74 1.73
CA VAL A 34 11.37 -4.03 1.32
C VAL A 34 12.22 -3.82 0.07
N THR A 35 11.67 -3.14 -0.94
CA THR A 35 12.39 -2.87 -2.19
C THR A 35 13.48 -1.81 -2.00
N GLU A 36 13.24 -0.79 -1.16
CA GLU A 36 14.23 0.24 -0.80
C GLU A 36 15.43 -0.34 -0.02
N GLU A 37 15.24 -1.40 0.74
CA GLU A 37 16.34 -2.13 1.39
C GLU A 37 17.00 -3.13 0.43
N ALA A 38 16.23 -3.80 -0.43
CA ALA A 38 16.78 -4.77 -1.39
C ALA A 38 17.71 -4.11 -2.41
N VAL A 39 17.43 -2.89 -2.86
CA VAL A 39 18.25 -2.15 -3.85
C VAL A 39 19.66 -1.84 -3.36
N LYS A 40 19.91 -1.92 -2.05
CA LYS A 40 21.23 -1.71 -1.45
C LYS A 40 22.18 -2.89 -1.67
N PHE A 41 21.67 -4.05 -2.10
CA PHE A 41 22.49 -5.21 -2.48
C PHE A 41 22.76 -5.16 -3.98
N GLU A 42 24.03 -5.06 -4.36
CA GLU A 42 24.45 -4.94 -5.77
C GLU A 42 24.08 -6.15 -6.63
N GLU A 43 23.96 -7.32 -5.99
CA GLU A 43 23.64 -8.58 -6.65
C GLU A 43 22.15 -8.71 -7.00
N ILE A 44 21.31 -7.77 -6.58
CA ILE A 44 19.87 -7.76 -6.85
C ILE A 44 19.54 -6.61 -7.80
N TYR A 45 19.00 -6.92 -8.96
CA TYR A 45 18.36 -5.91 -9.79
C TYR A 45 17.02 -5.51 -9.17
N CYS A 46 16.82 -4.22 -8.92
CA CYS A 46 15.58 -3.69 -8.35
C CYS A 46 14.99 -2.61 -9.24
N GLU A 47 13.67 -2.59 -9.35
CA GLU A 47 12.94 -1.56 -10.09
C GLU A 47 11.61 -1.20 -9.43
N TRP A 48 11.13 0.01 -9.71
CA TRP A 48 9.72 0.40 -9.51
C TRP A 48 8.97 0.21 -10.83
N ALA A 49 8.02 -0.72 -10.85
CA ALA A 49 7.09 -0.90 -11.95
C ALA A 49 6.00 0.19 -11.93
N PRO A 50 5.30 0.44 -13.05
CA PRO A 50 4.22 1.42 -13.08
C PRO A 50 2.97 0.99 -12.29
N ASN A 51 2.74 -0.32 -12.09
CA ASN A 51 1.70 -0.89 -11.23
C ASN A 51 2.05 -2.32 -10.81
N GLU A 52 1.26 -2.90 -9.90
CA GLU A 52 1.52 -4.21 -9.32
C GLU A 52 1.33 -5.37 -10.30
N LYS A 53 0.44 -5.22 -11.30
CA LYS A 53 0.29 -6.21 -12.37
C LYS A 53 1.59 -6.33 -13.17
N VAL A 54 2.14 -5.21 -13.63
CA VAL A 54 3.41 -5.19 -14.35
C VAL A 54 4.56 -5.66 -13.47
N ALA A 55 4.58 -5.30 -12.19
CA ALA A 55 5.59 -5.75 -11.24
C ALA A 55 5.61 -7.29 -11.12
N LEU A 56 4.44 -7.91 -10.95
CA LEU A 56 4.34 -9.37 -10.84
C LEU A 56 4.69 -10.06 -12.17
N GLU A 57 4.26 -9.52 -13.30
CA GLU A 57 4.59 -10.05 -14.63
C GLU A 57 6.10 -9.98 -14.90
N THR A 58 6.78 -8.89 -14.48
CA THR A 58 8.24 -8.76 -14.58
C THR A 58 8.95 -9.79 -13.70
N ALA A 59 8.53 -9.95 -12.45
CA ALA A 59 9.08 -10.96 -11.54
C ALA A 59 8.83 -12.39 -12.05
N PHE A 60 7.66 -12.66 -12.63
CA PHE A 60 7.37 -13.94 -13.28
C PHE A 60 8.27 -14.20 -14.49
N GLY A 61 8.50 -13.17 -15.33
CA GLY A 61 9.44 -13.27 -16.46
C GLY A 61 10.85 -13.68 -16.01
N ALA A 62 11.32 -13.12 -14.90
CA ALA A 62 12.60 -13.49 -14.30
C ALA A 62 12.61 -14.94 -13.74
N SER A 63 11.51 -15.35 -13.11
CA SER A 63 11.29 -16.73 -12.66
C SER A 63 11.31 -17.69 -13.85
N LEU A 64 10.60 -17.37 -14.93
CA LEU A 64 10.58 -18.16 -16.16
C LEU A 64 11.99 -18.33 -16.75
N ALA A 65 12.84 -17.29 -16.66
CA ALA A 65 14.24 -17.34 -17.06
C ALA A 65 15.14 -18.14 -16.09
N GLY A 66 14.58 -18.72 -15.02
CA GLY A 66 15.30 -19.59 -14.08
C GLY A 66 15.98 -18.88 -12.91
N LYS A 67 15.64 -17.62 -12.66
CA LYS A 67 16.16 -16.82 -11.53
C LYS A 67 15.16 -16.71 -10.42
N ARG A 68 15.62 -16.70 -9.16
CA ARG A 68 14.78 -16.35 -8.01
C ARG A 68 14.39 -14.88 -8.08
N SER A 69 13.10 -14.61 -7.95
CA SER A 69 12.52 -13.27 -8.12
C SER A 69 11.51 -12.94 -7.02
N PHE A 70 11.22 -11.65 -6.90
CA PHE A 70 10.33 -11.12 -5.87
C PHE A 70 9.47 -9.99 -6.43
N CYS A 71 8.20 -9.96 -5.98
CA CYS A 71 7.28 -8.85 -6.22
C CYS A 71 6.69 -8.39 -4.89
N GLY A 72 6.81 -7.10 -4.57
CA GLY A 72 6.27 -6.50 -3.34
C GLY A 72 5.11 -5.55 -3.61
N MET A 73 4.06 -5.65 -2.78
CA MET A 73 2.87 -4.81 -2.90
C MET A 73 2.07 -4.72 -1.61
N LYS A 74 1.22 -3.71 -1.52
CA LYS A 74 0.17 -3.59 -0.52
C LYS A 74 -1.02 -4.50 -0.86
N HIS A 75 -1.91 -4.79 0.12
CA HIS A 75 -3.10 -5.63 -0.13
C HIS A 75 -3.98 -5.12 -1.29
N VAL A 76 -4.20 -3.82 -1.42
CA VAL A 76 -4.95 -3.26 -2.56
C VAL A 76 -4.24 -3.45 -3.91
N GLY A 77 -2.91 -3.54 -3.89
CA GLY A 77 -2.11 -3.88 -5.07
C GLY A 77 -2.30 -5.33 -5.52
N LEU A 78 -2.60 -6.24 -4.58
CA LEU A 78 -2.93 -7.62 -4.92
C LEU A 78 -4.21 -7.72 -5.77
N ASN A 79 -5.16 -6.81 -5.58
CA ASN A 79 -6.34 -6.72 -6.43
C ASN A 79 -5.95 -6.40 -7.89
N VAL A 80 -4.95 -5.54 -8.10
CA VAL A 80 -4.43 -5.19 -9.44
C VAL A 80 -3.63 -6.34 -10.05
N ALA A 81 -2.89 -7.09 -9.22
CA ALA A 81 -2.07 -8.23 -9.61
C ALA A 81 -2.82 -9.58 -9.58
N ALA A 82 -4.13 -9.59 -9.32
CA ALA A 82 -4.89 -10.83 -9.17
C ALA A 82 -4.87 -11.70 -10.44
N ASP A 83 -5.06 -11.13 -11.61
CA ASP A 83 -5.06 -11.87 -12.87
C ASP A 83 -3.75 -12.65 -13.11
N PRO A 84 -2.56 -12.02 -13.08
CA PRO A 84 -1.31 -12.79 -13.17
C PRO A 84 -1.11 -13.74 -11.98
N LEU A 85 -1.53 -13.44 -10.75
CA LEU A 85 -1.42 -14.36 -9.61
C LEU A 85 -2.15 -15.68 -9.89
N PHE A 86 -3.42 -15.61 -10.28
CA PHE A 86 -4.22 -16.80 -10.57
C PHE A 86 -3.64 -17.62 -11.71
N THR A 87 -3.14 -16.95 -12.76
CA THR A 87 -2.54 -17.66 -13.91
C THR A 87 -1.16 -18.23 -13.56
N CYS A 88 -0.34 -17.55 -12.74
CA CYS A 88 0.94 -18.06 -12.25
C CYS A 88 0.78 -19.34 -11.42
N SER A 89 -0.32 -19.48 -10.69
CA SER A 89 -0.65 -20.73 -9.99
C SER A 89 -0.76 -21.93 -10.94
N TYR A 90 -1.30 -21.73 -12.13
CA TYR A 90 -1.42 -22.80 -13.14
C TYR A 90 -0.12 -23.04 -13.89
N THR A 91 0.57 -22.00 -14.35
CA THR A 91 1.84 -22.14 -15.07
C THR A 91 2.94 -22.70 -14.18
N GLY A 92 2.87 -22.44 -12.86
CA GLY A 92 3.99 -22.71 -11.97
C GLY A 92 5.18 -21.79 -12.26
N VAL A 93 6.36 -22.18 -11.81
CA VAL A 93 7.60 -21.40 -11.87
C VAL A 93 8.73 -22.19 -12.55
N ASN A 94 9.85 -21.53 -12.85
CA ASN A 94 11.13 -22.18 -13.16
C ASN A 94 12.15 -21.85 -12.05
N GLY A 95 12.49 -20.58 -11.85
CA GLY A 95 13.13 -20.14 -10.62
C GLY A 95 12.07 -19.72 -9.58
N GLY A 96 12.40 -19.76 -8.31
CA GLY A 96 11.47 -19.43 -7.23
C GLY A 96 10.90 -18.02 -7.34
N LEU A 97 9.58 -17.85 -7.12
CA LEU A 97 8.87 -16.59 -7.15
C LEU A 97 8.18 -16.32 -5.81
N ILE A 98 8.54 -15.21 -5.18
CA ILE A 98 7.89 -14.73 -3.96
C ILE A 98 7.05 -13.49 -4.27
N ILE A 99 5.83 -13.48 -3.74
CA ILE A 99 4.93 -12.32 -3.77
C ILE A 99 4.74 -11.86 -2.33
N CYS A 100 5.27 -10.70 -1.97
CA CYS A 100 5.02 -10.10 -0.65
C CYS A 100 3.76 -9.23 -0.72
N VAL A 101 2.80 -9.53 0.13
CA VAL A 101 1.58 -8.74 0.29
C VAL A 101 1.54 -8.20 1.71
N ALA A 102 1.41 -6.89 1.86
CA ALA A 102 1.33 -6.27 3.17
C ALA A 102 -0.11 -5.81 3.46
N ASP A 103 -0.75 -6.50 4.39
CA ASP A 103 -2.05 -6.14 4.93
C ASP A 103 -1.93 -5.02 5.98
N ASP A 104 -2.99 -4.26 6.16
CA ASP A 104 -3.03 -3.10 7.04
C ASP A 104 -4.23 -3.18 8.01
N PRO A 105 -4.18 -4.07 9.02
CA PRO A 105 -5.21 -4.15 10.05
C PRO A 105 -5.44 -2.78 10.70
N ALA A 106 -6.70 -2.41 10.91
CA ALA A 106 -7.15 -1.09 11.36
C ALA A 106 -6.92 0.06 10.36
N MET A 107 -6.52 -0.22 9.13
CA MET A 107 -6.44 0.77 8.03
C MET A 107 -5.59 2.01 8.35
N HIS A 108 -4.42 1.85 8.95
CA HIS A 108 -3.53 2.98 9.31
C HIS A 108 -3.20 3.89 8.13
N SER A 109 -3.11 3.32 6.91
CA SER A 109 -2.81 4.05 5.68
C SER A 109 -3.59 3.55 4.46
N SER A 110 -4.78 2.96 4.67
CA SER A 110 -5.55 2.27 3.62
C SER A 110 -6.96 2.81 3.48
N GLN A 111 -7.52 2.73 2.28
CA GLN A 111 -8.90 3.13 1.98
C GLN A 111 -9.94 2.05 2.29
N ASN A 112 -9.52 0.83 2.53
CA ASN A 112 -10.34 -0.29 2.99
C ASN A 112 -9.50 -1.30 3.75
N GLU A 113 -10.13 -2.23 4.43
CA GLU A 113 -9.50 -3.36 5.10
C GLU A 113 -9.72 -4.62 4.25
N GLN A 114 -8.68 -5.43 4.06
CA GLN A 114 -8.73 -6.66 3.29
C GLN A 114 -7.88 -7.73 3.97
N ASP A 115 -8.29 -8.98 3.80
CA ASP A 115 -7.53 -10.15 4.24
C ASP A 115 -6.99 -10.91 3.04
N SER A 116 -5.70 -10.78 2.79
CA SER A 116 -5.05 -11.39 1.63
C SER A 116 -5.00 -12.93 1.69
N ARG A 117 -5.33 -13.56 2.83
CA ARG A 117 -5.43 -15.02 2.96
C ARG A 117 -6.49 -15.60 2.02
N HIS A 118 -7.57 -14.86 1.77
CA HIS A 118 -8.60 -15.28 0.81
C HIS A 118 -8.07 -15.39 -0.63
N TYR A 119 -7.12 -14.53 -1.02
CA TYR A 119 -6.46 -14.64 -2.32
C TYR A 119 -5.61 -15.90 -2.44
N ALA A 120 -4.85 -16.22 -1.39
CA ALA A 120 -4.03 -17.43 -1.37
C ALA A 120 -4.89 -18.70 -1.49
N ILE A 121 -6.01 -18.74 -0.76
CA ILE A 121 -6.98 -19.85 -0.81
C ILE A 121 -7.58 -19.98 -2.21
N ALA A 122 -8.08 -18.89 -2.78
CA ALA A 122 -8.73 -18.87 -4.08
C ALA A 122 -7.76 -19.19 -5.23
N ALA A 123 -6.53 -18.67 -5.18
CA ALA A 123 -5.49 -18.94 -6.18
C ALA A 123 -4.77 -20.28 -5.97
N LYS A 124 -5.00 -20.99 -4.86
CA LYS A 124 -4.35 -22.26 -4.50
C LYS A 124 -2.82 -22.15 -4.45
N VAL A 125 -2.33 -21.09 -3.83
CA VAL A 125 -0.90 -20.82 -3.63
C VAL A 125 -0.55 -20.83 -2.14
N PRO A 126 0.63 -21.33 -1.75
CA PRO A 126 1.03 -21.33 -0.35
C PRO A 126 1.22 -19.91 0.17
N MET A 127 0.86 -19.70 1.44
CA MET A 127 1.05 -18.42 2.13
C MET A 127 1.76 -18.61 3.46
N LEU A 128 2.77 -17.78 3.70
CA LEU A 128 3.56 -17.73 4.92
C LEU A 128 3.30 -16.42 5.66
N GLU A 129 3.15 -16.51 6.99
CA GLU A 129 2.97 -15.36 7.88
C GLU A 129 4.07 -15.31 8.96
N PRO A 130 5.10 -14.48 8.81
CA PRO A 130 6.08 -14.27 9.86
C PRO A 130 5.46 -13.53 11.05
N ALA A 131 5.96 -13.81 12.26
CA ALA A 131 5.52 -13.16 13.49
C ALA A 131 6.50 -12.08 14.00
N ASP A 132 7.69 -12.00 13.41
CA ASP A 132 8.70 -10.99 13.71
C ASP A 132 9.72 -10.85 12.57
N SER A 133 10.74 -9.99 12.77
CA SER A 133 11.78 -9.76 11.77
C SER A 133 12.66 -11.00 11.53
N ALA A 134 12.90 -11.83 12.54
CA ALA A 134 13.70 -13.04 12.38
C ALA A 134 12.99 -14.03 11.47
N GLU A 135 11.69 -14.27 11.70
CA GLU A 135 10.88 -15.10 10.82
C GLU A 135 10.73 -14.49 9.43
N ALA A 136 10.58 -13.17 9.29
CA ALA A 136 10.51 -12.53 7.97
C ALA A 136 11.77 -12.85 7.13
N CYS A 137 12.95 -12.84 7.74
CA CYS A 137 14.19 -13.22 7.08
C CYS A 137 14.25 -14.72 6.73
N GLU A 138 13.90 -15.61 7.67
CA GLU A 138 13.97 -17.06 7.45
C GLU A 138 12.88 -17.53 6.48
N PHE A 139 11.67 -16.96 6.55
CA PHE A 139 10.57 -17.33 5.67
C PHE A 139 10.81 -16.93 4.21
N ALA A 140 11.54 -15.84 3.96
CA ALA A 140 11.96 -15.50 2.59
C ALA A 140 12.83 -16.60 1.96
N LYS A 141 13.73 -17.21 2.74
CA LYS A 141 14.56 -18.33 2.26
C LYS A 141 13.71 -19.57 2.02
N ALA A 142 12.90 -19.95 3.00
CA ALA A 142 11.99 -21.09 2.89
C ALA A 142 10.99 -20.95 1.74
N ALA A 143 10.50 -19.74 1.49
CA ALA A 143 9.56 -19.47 0.41
C ALA A 143 10.15 -19.78 -0.98
N TYR A 144 11.43 -19.51 -1.22
CA TYR A 144 12.06 -19.91 -2.48
C TYR A 144 12.17 -21.42 -2.62
N GLU A 145 12.50 -22.12 -1.55
CA GLU A 145 12.60 -23.59 -1.55
C GLU A 145 11.21 -24.20 -1.81
N ILE A 146 10.19 -23.74 -1.11
CA ILE A 146 8.79 -24.17 -1.31
C ILE A 146 8.34 -23.86 -2.74
N SER A 147 8.62 -22.66 -3.24
CA SER A 147 8.25 -22.26 -4.61
C SER A 147 8.83 -23.21 -5.66
N GLU A 148 10.11 -23.53 -5.53
CA GLU A 148 10.83 -24.37 -6.48
C GLU A 148 10.48 -25.87 -6.35
N GLU A 149 10.22 -26.35 -5.14
CA GLU A 149 9.83 -27.75 -4.89
C GLU A 149 8.40 -28.06 -5.36
N PHE A 150 7.50 -27.13 -5.10
CA PHE A 150 6.07 -27.34 -5.39
C PHE A 150 5.61 -26.73 -6.72
N ASP A 151 6.51 -26.11 -7.49
CA ASP A 151 6.18 -25.51 -8.79
C ASP A 151 5.03 -24.46 -8.69
N THR A 152 5.20 -23.48 -7.80
CA THR A 152 4.17 -22.47 -7.51
C THR A 152 4.78 -21.16 -6.99
N PRO A 153 4.20 -20.00 -7.26
CA PRO A 153 4.58 -18.81 -6.47
C PRO A 153 4.23 -19.02 -4.99
N VAL A 154 4.91 -18.33 -4.10
CA VAL A 154 4.64 -18.31 -2.66
C VAL A 154 4.31 -16.89 -2.23
N ILE A 155 3.21 -16.72 -1.48
CA ILE A 155 2.88 -15.44 -0.87
C ILE A 155 3.52 -15.37 0.52
N ILE A 156 4.22 -14.28 0.81
CA ILE A 156 4.59 -13.88 2.17
C ILE A 156 3.66 -12.73 2.56
N ARG A 157 2.80 -12.98 3.56
CA ARG A 157 1.89 -11.97 4.08
C ARG A 157 2.53 -11.26 5.25
N MET A 158 2.81 -9.99 5.07
CA MET A 158 3.24 -9.07 6.12
C MET A 158 2.03 -8.31 6.67
N CYS A 159 2.17 -7.71 7.84
CA CYS A 159 1.24 -6.71 8.33
C CYS A 159 2.01 -5.47 8.79
N THR A 160 1.31 -4.35 8.98
CA THR A 160 1.92 -3.07 9.36
C THR A 160 2.82 -3.19 10.60
N ARG A 161 2.43 -3.95 11.61
CA ARG A 161 3.24 -4.14 12.82
C ARG A 161 4.52 -4.91 12.56
N ILE A 162 4.45 -6.01 11.83
CA ILE A 162 5.66 -6.77 11.48
C ILE A 162 6.57 -5.94 10.58
N ALA A 163 6.03 -5.24 9.59
CA ALA A 163 6.81 -4.41 8.67
C ALA A 163 7.66 -3.36 9.39
N HIS A 164 7.11 -2.73 10.44
CA HIS A 164 7.71 -1.57 11.12
C HIS A 164 8.15 -1.84 12.57
N SER A 165 8.02 -3.07 13.09
CA SER A 165 8.62 -3.46 14.37
C SER A 165 10.06 -3.95 14.17
N GLN A 166 10.82 -4.04 15.25
CA GLN A 166 12.21 -4.47 15.22
C GLN A 166 12.42 -5.69 16.12
N SER A 167 13.13 -6.67 15.60
CA SER A 167 13.66 -7.78 16.40
C SER A 167 15.07 -8.16 15.95
N ILE A 168 15.72 -9.04 16.73
CA ILE A 168 17.08 -9.49 16.45
C ILE A 168 17.03 -10.55 15.35
N VAL A 169 17.82 -10.34 14.29
CA VAL A 169 17.95 -11.24 13.14
C VAL A 169 19.36 -11.81 13.09
N ASP A 170 19.47 -13.13 12.96
CA ASP A 170 20.74 -13.82 12.75
C ASP A 170 21.04 -13.90 11.24
N THR A 171 21.88 -12.97 10.76
CA THR A 171 22.20 -12.87 9.33
C THR A 171 23.21 -13.93 8.90
N LYS A 172 22.99 -14.50 7.71
CA LYS A 172 23.81 -15.52 7.05
C LYS A 172 24.42 -14.99 5.75
N GLY A 173 25.26 -15.77 5.11
CA GLY A 173 25.76 -15.47 3.77
C GLY A 173 24.68 -15.70 2.70
N ARG A 174 24.87 -15.03 1.56
CA ARG A 174 24.03 -15.23 0.37
C ARG A 174 24.27 -16.62 -0.20
N VAL A 175 23.21 -17.36 -0.50
CA VAL A 175 23.32 -18.53 -1.37
C VAL A 175 23.29 -18.09 -2.83
N CYS A 176 24.01 -18.82 -3.68
CA CYS A 176 24.05 -18.56 -5.12
C CYS A 176 23.48 -19.79 -5.85
N PRO A 177 22.16 -19.97 -5.88
CA PRO A 177 21.59 -21.09 -6.60
C PRO A 177 21.92 -20.99 -8.09
N PRO A 178 22.19 -22.13 -8.77
CA PRO A 178 22.43 -22.11 -10.20
C PRO A 178 21.20 -21.60 -10.93
N THR A 179 21.41 -20.84 -11.99
CA THR A 179 20.30 -20.43 -12.87
C THR A 179 19.76 -21.69 -13.55
N LYS A 180 18.50 -21.96 -13.36
CA LYS A 180 17.84 -23.07 -14.06
C LYS A 180 17.69 -22.71 -15.55
N PRO A 181 18.05 -23.60 -16.50
CA PRO A 181 17.89 -23.30 -17.91
C PRO A 181 16.43 -23.09 -18.26
N TYR A 182 16.17 -22.18 -19.16
CA TYR A 182 14.84 -22.06 -19.77
C TYR A 182 14.63 -23.19 -20.78
N GLU A 183 13.57 -23.93 -20.61
CA GLU A 183 13.12 -24.95 -21.55
C GLU A 183 11.74 -24.59 -22.07
N LYS A 184 11.60 -24.60 -23.41
CA LYS A 184 10.31 -24.35 -24.03
C LYS A 184 9.31 -25.44 -23.67
N ASN A 185 8.26 -25.07 -22.93
CA ASN A 185 7.20 -25.99 -22.57
C ASN A 185 5.82 -25.33 -22.75
N VAL A 186 5.26 -25.51 -23.96
CA VAL A 186 3.97 -24.91 -24.33
C VAL A 186 2.84 -25.43 -23.45
N ARG A 187 2.87 -26.71 -23.04
CA ARG A 187 1.81 -27.30 -22.20
C ARG A 187 1.82 -26.72 -20.77
N LYS A 188 2.99 -26.31 -20.30
CA LYS A 188 3.15 -25.71 -18.96
C LYS A 188 2.88 -24.20 -18.97
N TYR A 189 3.43 -23.45 -19.95
CA TYR A 189 3.50 -21.99 -19.88
C TYR A 189 2.49 -21.25 -20.75
N VAL A 190 1.78 -21.94 -21.65
CA VAL A 190 0.77 -21.31 -22.51
C VAL A 190 -0.63 -21.75 -22.06
N MET A 191 -1.31 -20.90 -21.28
CA MET A 191 -2.62 -21.21 -20.69
C MET A 191 -3.76 -21.02 -21.70
N THR A 192 -3.77 -21.88 -22.74
CA THR A 192 -4.99 -22.10 -23.52
C THR A 192 -6.00 -22.92 -22.70
N PRO A 193 -7.30 -22.91 -23.02
CA PRO A 193 -8.28 -23.72 -22.29
C PRO A 193 -7.89 -25.19 -22.17
N ALA A 194 -7.36 -25.80 -23.22
CA ALA A 194 -6.93 -27.20 -23.20
C ALA A 194 -5.75 -27.45 -22.24
N ASN A 195 -4.77 -26.55 -22.22
CA ASN A 195 -3.63 -26.65 -21.31
C ASN A 195 -4.06 -26.37 -19.86
N ALA A 196 -4.94 -25.40 -19.63
CA ALA A 196 -5.47 -25.10 -18.31
C ALA A 196 -6.24 -26.27 -17.72
N ILE A 197 -7.10 -26.94 -18.51
CA ILE A 197 -7.80 -28.17 -18.12
C ILE A 197 -6.80 -29.26 -17.71
N ALA A 198 -5.73 -29.44 -18.47
CA ALA A 198 -4.71 -30.45 -18.18
C ALA A 198 -3.86 -30.08 -16.93
N ARG A 199 -3.66 -28.79 -16.65
CA ARG A 199 -2.92 -28.30 -15.48
C ARG A 199 -3.75 -28.31 -14.20
N HIS A 200 -5.07 -28.20 -14.28
CA HIS A 200 -5.93 -28.13 -13.09
C HIS A 200 -5.76 -29.33 -12.12
N PRO A 201 -5.76 -30.58 -12.56
CA PRO A 201 -5.48 -31.73 -11.68
C PRO A 201 -4.12 -31.61 -10.97
N PHE A 202 -3.10 -31.14 -11.67
CA PHE A 202 -1.78 -30.89 -11.06
C PHE A 202 -1.84 -29.82 -9.96
N VAL A 203 -2.61 -28.75 -10.13
CA VAL A 203 -2.80 -27.71 -9.11
C VAL A 203 -3.48 -28.28 -7.86
N GLU A 204 -4.50 -29.15 -8.04
CA GLU A 204 -5.18 -29.82 -6.92
C GLU A 204 -4.26 -30.80 -6.18
N GLU A 205 -3.53 -31.64 -6.90
CA GLU A 205 -2.55 -32.57 -6.32
C GLU A 205 -1.44 -31.82 -5.57
N ARG A 206 -0.93 -30.75 -6.14
CA ARG A 206 0.05 -29.86 -5.49
C ARG A 206 -0.49 -29.28 -4.20
N THR A 207 -1.75 -28.82 -4.19
CA THR A 207 -2.41 -28.27 -3.00
C THR A 207 -2.50 -29.33 -1.89
N ALA A 208 -2.85 -30.57 -2.23
CA ALA A 208 -2.87 -31.67 -1.27
C ALA A 208 -1.45 -31.98 -0.71
N ARG A 209 -0.43 -32.00 -1.57
CA ARG A 209 0.97 -32.17 -1.15
C ARG A 209 1.46 -31.04 -0.23
N LEU A 210 1.08 -29.80 -0.52
CA LEU A 210 1.38 -28.65 0.32
C LEU A 210 0.69 -28.75 1.70
N ALA A 211 -0.55 -29.25 1.75
CA ALA A 211 -1.25 -29.49 3.02
C ALA A 211 -0.54 -30.56 3.87
N GLU A 212 -0.02 -31.64 3.25
CA GLU A 212 0.79 -32.63 3.96
C GLU A 212 2.14 -32.06 4.41
N PHE A 213 2.80 -31.27 3.56
CA PHE A 213 4.01 -30.54 3.94
C PHE A 213 3.78 -29.61 5.15
N ALA A 214 2.66 -28.88 5.18
CA ALA A 214 2.30 -27.99 6.28
C ALA A 214 2.20 -28.71 7.64
N ASN A 215 1.76 -29.99 7.65
CA ASN A 215 1.65 -30.80 8.88
C ASN A 215 3.01 -31.08 9.54
N THR A 216 4.09 -31.11 8.79
CA THR A 216 5.43 -31.49 9.27
C THR A 216 6.45 -30.37 9.18
N SER A 217 6.10 -29.26 8.56
CA SER A 217 6.98 -28.12 8.35
C SER A 217 7.37 -27.45 9.67
N SER A 218 8.65 -27.15 9.84
CA SER A 218 9.17 -26.37 10.96
C SER A 218 8.69 -24.90 11.00
N LEU A 219 8.05 -24.43 9.94
CA LEU A 219 7.40 -23.12 9.91
C LEU A 219 6.22 -23.04 10.91
N ASN A 220 5.57 -24.19 11.13
CA ASN A 220 4.54 -24.36 12.14
C ASN A 220 5.15 -24.98 13.38
N ARG A 221 4.93 -24.40 14.57
CA ARG A 221 5.50 -24.94 15.80
C ARG A 221 4.50 -25.00 16.93
N VAL A 222 4.63 -26.03 17.76
CA VAL A 222 3.86 -26.21 18.99
C VAL A 222 4.73 -25.86 20.19
N GLU A 223 4.30 -24.92 20.98
CA GLU A 223 4.86 -24.59 22.28
C GLU A 223 3.95 -25.17 23.36
N LYS A 224 4.49 -26.00 24.25
CA LYS A 224 3.71 -26.63 25.30
C LYS A 224 3.58 -25.68 26.50
N GLY A 225 2.36 -25.53 27.01
CA GLY A 225 2.07 -24.82 28.23
C GLY A 225 1.73 -25.77 29.39
N SER A 226 1.62 -25.21 30.60
CA SER A 226 1.30 -25.95 31.82
C SER A 226 -0.17 -26.32 31.92
N GLU A 227 -1.07 -25.52 31.31
CA GLU A 227 -2.52 -25.69 31.42
C GLU A 227 -3.11 -26.47 30.22
N PRO A 228 -4.27 -27.12 30.40
CA PRO A 228 -4.98 -27.81 29.31
C PRO A 228 -5.71 -26.81 28.40
N ILE A 229 -5.07 -25.70 28.07
CA ILE A 229 -5.57 -24.61 27.23
C ILE A 229 -4.69 -24.54 25.99
N GLY A 230 -5.33 -24.44 24.83
CA GLY A 230 -4.63 -24.30 23.55
C GLY A 230 -5.02 -23.00 22.83
N ILE A 231 -4.03 -22.31 22.29
CA ILE A 231 -4.23 -21.12 21.43
C ILE A 231 -3.59 -21.39 20.08
N ILE A 232 -4.38 -21.27 19.03
CA ILE A 232 -3.93 -21.31 17.63
C ILE A 232 -3.82 -19.89 17.14
N THR A 233 -2.67 -19.51 16.58
CA THR A 233 -2.41 -18.12 16.19
C THR A 233 -1.34 -18.02 15.10
N SER A 234 -1.24 -16.86 14.45
CA SER A 234 -0.24 -16.54 13.43
C SER A 234 0.17 -15.07 13.49
N SER A 235 1.14 -14.67 12.69
CA SER A 235 1.54 -13.26 12.51
C SER A 235 1.77 -12.53 13.85
N THR A 236 1.41 -11.25 13.91
CA THR A 236 1.56 -10.38 15.09
C THR A 236 0.80 -10.91 16.32
N SER A 237 -0.36 -11.53 16.10
CA SER A 237 -1.19 -12.06 17.21
C SER A 237 -0.43 -13.07 18.07
N TYR A 238 0.52 -13.82 17.49
CA TYR A 238 1.39 -14.70 18.26
C TYR A 238 2.19 -13.96 19.31
N GLN A 239 2.77 -12.80 18.99
CA GLN A 239 3.57 -12.02 19.93
C GLN A 239 2.72 -11.53 21.11
N TYR A 240 1.50 -11.09 20.83
CA TYR A 240 0.58 -10.65 21.89
C TYR A 240 0.17 -11.79 22.82
N VAL A 241 -0.16 -12.96 22.24
CA VAL A 241 -0.50 -14.17 23.03
C VAL A 241 0.68 -14.60 23.89
N LYS A 242 1.89 -14.64 23.31
CA LYS A 242 3.10 -15.05 24.03
C LYS A 242 3.42 -14.11 25.19
N GLU A 243 3.23 -12.81 25.02
CA GLU A 243 3.50 -11.81 26.05
C GLU A 243 2.53 -11.93 27.25
N ILE A 244 1.22 -12.14 26.98
CA ILE A 244 0.22 -12.15 28.06
C ILE A 244 0.13 -13.48 28.80
N PHE A 245 0.45 -14.61 28.14
CA PHE A 245 0.31 -15.94 28.75
C PHE A 245 1.63 -16.63 29.07
N CYS A 246 2.75 -16.13 28.56
CA CYS A 246 4.07 -16.74 28.72
C CYS A 246 4.04 -18.25 28.38
N ASP A 247 4.32 -19.13 29.36
CA ASP A 247 4.34 -20.58 29.20
C ASP A 247 3.14 -21.28 29.91
N HIS A 248 2.10 -20.53 30.28
CA HIS A 248 0.92 -21.09 30.89
C HIS A 248 0.03 -21.85 29.91
N VAL A 249 -0.13 -21.36 28.69
CA VAL A 249 -0.97 -21.98 27.66
C VAL A 249 -0.13 -22.64 26.59
N SER A 250 -0.66 -23.71 25.99
CA SER A 250 -0.02 -24.26 24.79
C SER A 250 -0.36 -23.39 23.58
N ILE A 251 0.64 -23.12 22.74
CA ILE A 251 0.47 -22.29 21.55
C ILE A 251 0.82 -23.11 20.31
N LEU A 252 -0.10 -23.18 19.33
CA LEU A 252 0.20 -23.59 17.97
C LEU A 252 0.41 -22.31 17.15
N LYS A 253 1.67 -21.98 16.89
CA LYS A 253 2.05 -20.88 16.03
C LYS A 253 2.12 -21.36 14.58
N LEU A 254 1.23 -20.85 13.75
CA LEU A 254 1.20 -21.11 12.33
C LEU A 254 2.11 -20.11 11.59
N GLY A 255 3.11 -20.63 10.89
CA GLY A 255 3.93 -19.85 9.96
C GLY A 255 3.47 -20.05 8.52
N MET A 256 2.88 -21.21 8.21
CA MET A 256 2.20 -21.48 6.95
C MET A 256 0.69 -21.50 7.21
N VAL A 257 -0.03 -20.54 6.63
CA VAL A 257 -1.46 -20.31 6.84
C VAL A 257 -2.33 -20.71 5.64
N ASN A 258 -1.71 -21.05 4.53
CA ASN A 258 -2.37 -21.68 3.39
C ASN A 258 -1.41 -22.64 2.67
N PRO A 259 -1.77 -23.92 2.48
CA PRO A 259 -2.87 -24.63 3.16
C PRO A 259 -2.65 -24.75 4.67
N LEU A 260 -3.74 -24.81 5.43
CA LEU A 260 -3.66 -25.02 6.89
C LEU A 260 -3.33 -26.50 7.19
N PRO A 261 -2.55 -26.78 8.25
CA PRO A 261 -2.10 -28.13 8.61
C PRO A 261 -3.17 -28.91 9.39
N GLU A 262 -4.09 -29.57 8.68
CA GLU A 262 -5.24 -30.27 9.25
C GLU A 262 -4.86 -31.23 10.40
N LYS A 263 -3.93 -32.15 10.13
CA LYS A 263 -3.50 -33.15 11.10
C LYS A 263 -2.87 -32.52 12.35
N LEU A 264 -2.02 -31.51 12.15
CA LEU A 264 -1.38 -30.79 13.26
C LEU A 264 -2.42 -30.06 14.12
N LEU A 265 -3.44 -29.46 13.51
CA LEU A 265 -4.56 -28.80 14.20
C LEU A 265 -5.35 -29.79 15.04
N LEU A 266 -5.72 -30.94 14.46
CA LEU A 266 -6.45 -32.01 15.15
C LEU A 266 -5.62 -32.61 16.29
N ASP A 267 -4.32 -32.84 16.09
CA ASP A 267 -3.43 -33.37 17.13
C ASP A 267 -3.20 -32.36 18.24
N PHE A 268 -3.06 -31.07 17.93
CA PHE A 268 -2.91 -30.00 18.92
C PHE A 268 -4.15 -29.87 19.82
N ALA A 269 -5.33 -30.05 19.26
CA ALA A 269 -6.60 -29.93 19.99
C ALA A 269 -6.83 -31.03 21.03
N LYS A 270 -6.14 -32.20 20.88
CA LYS A 270 -6.32 -33.33 21.79
C LYS A 270 -5.97 -32.98 23.23
N GLY A 271 -6.88 -33.28 24.16
CA GLY A 271 -6.68 -33.05 25.59
C GLY A 271 -6.74 -31.57 26.01
N LYS A 272 -7.19 -30.66 25.15
CA LYS A 272 -7.47 -29.28 25.52
C LYS A 272 -8.91 -29.11 25.99
N GLU A 273 -9.06 -28.52 27.17
CA GLU A 273 -10.37 -28.17 27.75
C GLU A 273 -10.93 -26.89 27.14
N LEU A 274 -10.04 -25.97 26.72
CA LEU A 274 -10.36 -24.72 26.06
C LEU A 274 -9.44 -24.55 24.85
N LEU A 275 -10.01 -24.29 23.69
CA LEU A 275 -9.28 -24.04 22.48
C LEU A 275 -9.69 -22.67 21.88
N LEU A 276 -8.72 -21.81 21.68
CA LEU A 276 -8.91 -20.46 21.15
C LEU A 276 -8.21 -20.30 19.81
N VAL A 277 -8.78 -19.47 18.94
CA VAL A 277 -8.11 -18.96 17.74
C VAL A 277 -7.94 -17.45 17.91
N VAL A 278 -6.70 -16.98 17.88
CA VAL A 278 -6.38 -15.56 17.98
C VAL A 278 -5.77 -15.10 16.66
N GLU A 279 -6.58 -14.44 15.84
CA GLU A 279 -6.20 -13.92 14.52
C GLU A 279 -6.85 -12.56 14.27
N GLU A 280 -6.11 -11.66 13.63
CA GLU A 280 -6.63 -10.38 13.14
C GLU A 280 -7.37 -10.56 11.82
N LEU A 281 -8.19 -9.56 11.44
CA LEU A 281 -9.01 -9.55 10.23
C LEU A 281 -10.08 -10.66 10.25
N ASP A 282 -10.23 -11.39 9.14
CA ASP A 282 -11.29 -12.37 8.97
C ASP A 282 -11.02 -13.68 9.75
N PRO A 283 -12.06 -14.45 10.12
CA PRO A 283 -11.92 -15.71 10.85
C PRO A 283 -11.51 -16.88 9.93
N VAL A 284 -10.34 -16.80 9.28
CA VAL A 284 -9.89 -17.81 8.31
C VAL A 284 -9.47 -19.09 9.01
N ILE A 285 -8.60 -18.97 10.03
CA ILE A 285 -8.12 -20.13 10.82
C ILE A 285 -9.28 -20.70 11.64
N GLU A 286 -10.06 -19.84 12.28
CA GLU A 286 -11.22 -20.24 13.10
C GLU A 286 -12.24 -21.02 12.27
N THR A 287 -12.59 -20.50 11.08
CA THR A 287 -13.55 -21.15 10.17
C THR A 287 -13.06 -22.53 9.74
N TYR A 288 -11.77 -22.65 9.43
CA TYR A 288 -11.18 -23.93 9.07
C TYR A 288 -11.20 -24.91 10.25
N CYS A 289 -10.81 -24.47 11.46
CA CYS A 289 -10.89 -25.31 12.66
C CYS A 289 -12.32 -25.81 12.93
N LYS A 290 -13.31 -24.94 12.79
CA LYS A 290 -14.74 -25.32 12.92
C LYS A 290 -15.17 -26.32 11.84
N SER A 291 -14.67 -26.18 10.61
CA SER A 291 -14.97 -27.15 9.54
C SER A 291 -14.42 -28.55 9.82
N LEU A 292 -13.35 -28.65 10.61
CA LEU A 292 -12.78 -29.93 11.10
C LEU A 292 -13.54 -30.50 12.31
N GLY A 293 -14.59 -29.85 12.76
CA GLY A 293 -15.37 -30.27 13.94
C GLY A 293 -14.75 -29.86 15.28
N LEU A 294 -13.73 -29.00 15.28
CA LEU A 294 -13.13 -28.49 16.53
C LEU A 294 -14.02 -27.43 17.17
N SER A 295 -14.24 -27.55 18.50
CA SER A 295 -14.89 -26.53 19.29
C SER A 295 -13.89 -25.46 19.64
N VAL A 296 -13.88 -24.36 18.91
CA VAL A 296 -12.96 -23.24 19.10
C VAL A 296 -13.73 -21.94 19.34
N HIS A 297 -13.17 -21.05 20.14
CA HIS A 297 -13.61 -19.67 20.31
C HIS A 297 -12.61 -18.74 19.62
N GLY A 298 -13.11 -17.70 18.98
CA GLY A 298 -12.32 -16.71 18.27
C GLY A 298 -13.09 -15.39 18.15
N LYS A 299 -13.73 -15.12 17.00
CA LYS A 299 -14.47 -13.86 16.76
C LYS A 299 -15.80 -13.75 17.53
N ASP A 300 -16.25 -14.80 18.16
CA ASP A 300 -17.33 -14.75 19.16
C ASP A 300 -16.90 -13.99 20.46
N VAL A 301 -15.59 -13.90 20.71
CA VAL A 301 -14.99 -13.19 21.86
C VAL A 301 -14.17 -11.98 21.42
N LEU A 302 -13.41 -12.12 20.33
CA LEU A 302 -12.49 -11.11 19.81
C LEU A 302 -13.16 -10.26 18.71
N PRO A 303 -12.86 -8.95 18.63
CA PRO A 303 -13.49 -8.08 17.67
C PRO A 303 -13.11 -8.42 16.22
N MET A 304 -14.02 -8.13 15.29
CA MET A 304 -13.80 -8.22 13.84
C MET A 304 -13.03 -7.00 13.28
N THR A 305 -13.03 -5.90 14.01
CA THR A 305 -12.49 -4.63 13.54
C THR A 305 -11.40 -4.12 14.46
N GLY A 306 -10.47 -3.39 13.89
CA GLY A 306 -9.35 -2.80 14.63
C GLY A 306 -8.16 -3.75 14.75
N GLU A 307 -7.05 -3.19 15.19
CA GLU A 307 -5.81 -3.92 15.45
C GLU A 307 -5.82 -4.53 16.85
N PHE A 308 -5.26 -5.70 17.01
CA PHE A 308 -5.11 -6.32 18.32
C PHE A 308 -3.95 -5.69 19.12
N SER A 309 -4.02 -5.87 20.42
CA SER A 309 -2.96 -5.51 21.36
C SER A 309 -3.04 -6.43 22.58
N GLN A 310 -1.98 -6.47 23.36
CA GLN A 310 -1.93 -7.21 24.63
C GLN A 310 -3.09 -6.82 25.54
N ASN A 311 -3.33 -5.51 25.72
CA ASN A 311 -4.40 -5.00 26.57
C ASN A 311 -5.79 -5.43 26.11
N LEU A 312 -6.05 -5.35 24.78
CA LEU A 312 -7.33 -5.77 24.20
C LEU A 312 -7.55 -7.27 24.40
N LEU A 313 -6.54 -8.10 24.12
CA LEU A 313 -6.66 -9.55 24.29
C LEU A 313 -6.86 -9.91 25.75
N ALA A 314 -6.09 -9.32 26.66
CA ALA A 314 -6.23 -9.55 28.09
C ALA A 314 -7.63 -9.18 28.59
N GLU A 315 -8.15 -8.02 28.21
CA GLU A 315 -9.50 -7.58 28.58
C GLU A 315 -10.58 -8.54 28.08
N LYS A 316 -10.55 -8.85 26.78
CA LYS A 316 -11.61 -9.66 26.15
C LYS A 316 -11.58 -11.10 26.64
N LEU A 317 -10.38 -11.70 26.71
CA LEU A 317 -10.22 -13.09 27.12
C LEU A 317 -10.48 -13.29 28.63
N SER A 318 -10.05 -12.38 29.49
CA SER A 318 -10.37 -12.42 30.93
C SER A 318 -11.87 -12.33 31.19
N LYS A 319 -12.55 -11.47 30.45
CA LYS A 319 -14.00 -11.28 30.60
C LYS A 319 -14.79 -12.50 30.13
N ALA A 320 -14.37 -13.14 29.03
CA ALA A 320 -15.05 -14.30 28.48
C ALA A 320 -14.75 -15.59 29.26
N PHE A 321 -13.52 -15.73 29.75
CA PHE A 321 -13.02 -16.95 30.40
C PHE A 321 -12.32 -16.61 31.73
N PRO A 322 -13.01 -16.73 32.89
CA PRO A 322 -12.42 -16.39 34.17
C PRO A 322 -11.11 -17.14 34.50
N LYS A 323 -10.96 -18.40 34.04
CA LYS A 323 -9.73 -19.20 34.15
C LYS A 323 -8.51 -18.51 33.51
N LEU A 324 -8.70 -17.77 32.41
CA LEU A 324 -7.63 -17.04 31.73
C LEU A 324 -7.20 -15.79 32.51
N ALA A 325 -8.12 -15.16 33.24
CA ALA A 325 -7.79 -13.99 34.06
C ALA A 325 -6.70 -14.26 35.12
N GLU A 326 -6.65 -15.48 35.62
CA GLU A 326 -5.65 -15.90 36.61
C GLU A 326 -4.27 -16.17 35.99
N LEU A 327 -4.24 -16.49 34.70
CA LEU A 327 -3.03 -16.83 33.95
C LEU A 327 -2.38 -15.63 33.26
N ILE A 328 -3.14 -14.56 33.06
CA ILE A 328 -2.65 -13.34 32.40
C ILE A 328 -1.71 -12.59 33.36
N GLY A 329 -0.47 -12.42 32.95
CA GLY A 329 0.53 -11.65 33.66
C GLY A 329 0.17 -10.16 33.77
N THR A 330 0.94 -9.44 34.58
CA THR A 330 0.77 -7.99 34.73
C THR A 330 1.16 -7.31 33.43
N ILE A 331 0.17 -6.75 32.73
CA ILE A 331 0.41 -5.95 31.50
C ILE A 331 0.68 -4.51 31.97
N PRO A 332 1.81 -3.90 31.55
CA PRO A 332 2.08 -2.52 31.87
C PRO A 332 0.95 -1.62 31.35
N SER A 333 0.20 -1.00 32.24
CA SER A 333 -0.76 0.02 31.81
C SER A 333 0.00 1.28 31.38
N GLY A 334 -0.27 1.75 30.19
CA GLY A 334 0.25 3.04 29.75
C GLY A 334 -0.17 4.17 30.73
N ARG A 335 0.68 5.17 30.88
CA ARG A 335 0.34 6.35 31.68
C ARG A 335 -0.90 7.02 31.10
N LYS A 336 -1.98 7.11 31.86
CA LYS A 336 -3.13 7.95 31.49
C LYS A 336 -2.66 9.40 31.49
N LEU A 337 -2.86 10.07 30.38
CA LEU A 337 -2.65 11.53 30.29
C LEU A 337 -3.91 12.20 30.82
N ASP A 338 -3.71 13.18 31.72
CA ASP A 338 -4.82 13.97 32.27
C ASP A 338 -5.32 15.03 31.26
N GLU A 339 -4.60 15.22 30.17
CA GLU A 339 -4.93 16.18 29.11
C GLU A 339 -5.39 15.44 27.83
N GLU A 340 -6.43 15.98 27.21
CA GLU A 340 -6.89 15.52 25.89
C GLU A 340 -5.88 15.96 24.81
N ILE A 341 -5.25 14.97 24.16
CA ILE A 341 -4.31 15.25 23.07
C ILE A 341 -5.11 15.60 21.81
N PRO A 342 -4.93 16.79 21.23
CA PRO A 342 -5.62 17.16 20.01
C PRO A 342 -5.24 16.25 18.84
N GLY A 343 -6.24 15.83 18.07
CA GLY A 343 -6.03 15.05 16.84
C GLY A 343 -5.14 15.83 15.85
N ARG A 344 -4.24 15.12 15.17
CA ARG A 344 -3.33 15.66 14.16
C ARG A 344 -3.53 14.96 12.82
N PRO A 345 -4.67 15.21 12.13
CA PRO A 345 -4.92 14.61 10.83
C PRO A 345 -3.84 15.04 9.81
N PRO A 346 -3.53 14.23 8.81
CA PRO A 346 -2.61 14.61 7.76
C PRO A 346 -3.13 15.82 7.00
N VAL A 347 -2.22 16.73 6.62
CA VAL A 347 -2.52 17.94 5.85
C VAL A 347 -1.56 18.07 4.68
N MET A 348 -1.95 18.77 3.63
CA MET A 348 -1.02 19.14 2.55
C MET A 348 0.13 19.97 3.12
N CYS A 349 1.35 19.70 2.66
CA CYS A 349 2.57 20.40 3.08
C CYS A 349 2.51 21.90 2.79
N ALA A 350 3.30 22.70 3.50
CA ALA A 350 3.54 24.08 3.11
C ALA A 350 4.19 24.10 1.71
N GLY A 351 3.70 24.99 0.83
CA GLY A 351 4.14 25.04 -0.56
C GLY A 351 3.75 23.84 -1.42
N CYS A 352 2.82 22.99 -0.97
CA CYS A 352 2.33 21.90 -1.81
C CYS A 352 1.80 22.42 -3.16
N PRO A 353 2.26 21.87 -4.31
CA PRO A 353 1.87 22.36 -5.62
C PRO A 353 0.37 22.14 -5.91
N HIS A 354 -0.26 21.15 -5.30
CA HIS A 354 -1.68 20.87 -5.55
C HIS A 354 -2.64 21.93 -4.99
N ARG A 355 -2.20 22.69 -4.01
CA ARG A 355 -3.04 23.60 -3.21
C ARG A 355 -3.69 24.72 -4.03
N GLY A 356 -2.94 25.33 -4.96
CA GLY A 356 -3.46 26.42 -5.81
C GLY A 356 -4.56 25.94 -6.75
N LEU A 357 -4.38 24.77 -7.36
CA LEU A 357 -5.40 24.18 -8.23
C LEU A 357 -6.67 23.82 -7.46
N PHE A 358 -6.57 23.14 -6.31
CA PHE A 358 -7.74 22.80 -5.51
C PHE A 358 -8.50 24.03 -4.99
N TYR A 359 -7.79 25.08 -4.64
CA TYR A 359 -8.42 26.37 -4.34
C TYR A 359 -9.22 26.89 -5.55
N THR A 360 -8.66 26.78 -6.75
CA THR A 360 -9.33 27.19 -7.99
C THR A 360 -10.57 26.36 -8.28
N LEU A 361 -10.49 25.04 -8.14
CA LEU A 361 -11.62 24.14 -8.33
C LEU A 361 -12.75 24.42 -7.33
N SER A 362 -12.42 24.58 -6.06
CA SER A 362 -13.38 24.95 -5.00
C SER A 362 -14.04 26.33 -5.28
N LYS A 363 -13.24 27.32 -5.70
CA LYS A 363 -13.72 28.66 -6.08
C LYS A 363 -14.75 28.59 -7.23
N ASN A 364 -14.51 27.73 -8.21
CA ASN A 364 -15.39 27.54 -9.37
C ASN A 364 -16.54 26.56 -9.10
N LYS A 365 -16.62 25.99 -7.89
CA LYS A 365 -17.65 25.02 -7.49
C LYS A 365 -17.70 23.81 -8.43
N CYS A 366 -16.56 23.36 -8.89
CA CYS A 366 -16.46 22.16 -9.70
C CYS A 366 -16.85 20.92 -8.90
N THR A 367 -17.50 19.96 -9.55
CA THR A 367 -17.58 18.58 -9.06
C THR A 367 -16.26 17.88 -9.39
N VAL A 368 -15.57 17.34 -8.41
CA VAL A 368 -14.23 16.78 -8.57
C VAL A 368 -14.21 15.29 -8.24
N LEU A 369 -14.08 14.47 -9.27
CA LEU A 369 -13.82 13.05 -9.10
C LEU A 369 -12.31 12.88 -8.89
N GLY A 370 -11.92 12.65 -7.64
CA GLY A 370 -10.53 12.53 -7.22
C GLY A 370 -10.00 11.10 -7.31
N ASP A 371 -8.71 10.98 -7.09
CA ASP A 371 -7.99 9.73 -7.11
C ASP A 371 -7.09 9.59 -5.87
N ILE A 372 -6.28 8.54 -5.80
CA ILE A 372 -5.45 8.19 -4.64
C ILE A 372 -4.05 8.81 -4.77
N GLY A 373 -3.68 9.64 -3.80
CA GLY A 373 -2.38 10.30 -3.70
C GLY A 373 -2.39 11.41 -2.64
N CYS A 374 -1.30 12.16 -2.49
CA CYS A 374 -1.23 13.32 -1.57
C CYS A 374 -2.38 14.32 -1.81
N TYR A 375 -2.84 14.41 -3.03
CA TYR A 375 -3.91 15.30 -3.45
C TYR A 375 -5.31 14.88 -2.95
N THR A 376 -5.50 13.63 -2.49
CA THR A 376 -6.73 13.22 -1.79
C THR A 376 -7.01 14.13 -0.58
N LEU A 377 -5.98 14.71 0.00
CA LEU A 377 -6.11 15.71 1.09
C LEU A 377 -6.82 17.00 0.64
N GLY A 378 -7.05 17.20 -0.66
CA GLY A 378 -7.92 18.26 -1.18
C GLY A 378 -9.39 18.13 -0.75
N ALA A 379 -9.82 16.96 -0.27
CA ALA A 379 -11.14 16.74 0.32
C ALA A 379 -11.29 17.45 1.68
N ALA A 380 -10.20 17.66 2.40
CA ALA A 380 -10.23 18.30 3.72
C ALA A 380 -10.47 19.80 3.66
N ALA A 381 -11.15 20.33 4.68
CA ALA A 381 -11.31 21.77 4.85
C ALA A 381 -9.95 22.47 5.01
N PRO A 382 -9.81 23.71 4.52
CA PRO A 382 -10.81 24.59 3.92
C PRO A 382 -10.98 24.42 2.40
N LEU A 383 -10.22 23.54 1.75
CA LEU A 383 -10.28 23.33 0.31
C LEU A 383 -11.60 22.64 -0.09
N SER A 384 -11.94 21.54 0.57
CA SER A 384 -13.20 20.78 0.37
C SER A 384 -13.54 20.61 -1.11
N SER A 385 -12.53 20.20 -1.92
CA SER A 385 -12.64 20.25 -3.38
C SER A 385 -12.88 18.90 -4.01
N ILE A 386 -12.76 17.79 -3.28
CA ILE A 386 -12.91 16.44 -3.82
C ILE A 386 -14.21 15.85 -3.33
N ASP A 387 -15.02 15.35 -4.26
CA ASP A 387 -16.35 14.77 -3.99
C ASP A 387 -16.31 13.23 -3.93
N MET A 388 -15.34 12.57 -4.59
CA MET A 388 -15.24 11.11 -4.62
C MET A 388 -13.79 10.66 -4.76
N THR A 389 -13.43 9.56 -4.11
CA THR A 389 -12.25 8.74 -4.41
C THR A 389 -12.65 7.26 -4.33
N LEU A 390 -12.10 6.42 -5.20
CA LEU A 390 -12.41 4.98 -5.21
C LEU A 390 -11.13 4.14 -5.14
N CYS A 391 -10.42 4.01 -6.25
CA CYS A 391 -9.14 3.32 -6.34
C CYS A 391 -8.25 4.04 -7.35
N MET A 392 -6.97 3.64 -7.46
CA MET A 392 -6.02 4.27 -8.36
C MET A 392 -6.48 4.18 -9.82
N GLY A 393 -6.58 5.34 -10.49
CA GLY A 393 -7.04 5.49 -11.87
C GLY A 393 -8.56 5.66 -12.04
N ALA A 394 -9.33 5.43 -10.98
CA ALA A 394 -10.80 5.42 -11.07
C ALA A 394 -11.40 6.79 -11.40
N SER A 395 -10.77 7.89 -11.02
CA SER A 395 -11.26 9.24 -11.33
C SER A 395 -11.47 9.44 -12.82
N VAL A 396 -10.49 8.99 -13.64
CA VAL A 396 -10.50 9.14 -15.10
C VAL A 396 -11.59 8.27 -15.75
N SER A 397 -11.79 7.06 -15.24
CA SER A 397 -12.85 6.18 -15.76
C SER A 397 -14.25 6.62 -15.29
N ALA A 398 -14.36 7.03 -14.02
CA ALA A 398 -15.63 7.39 -13.42
C ALA A 398 -16.23 8.67 -13.99
N ILE A 399 -15.40 9.68 -14.36
CA ILE A 399 -15.93 10.92 -14.97
C ILE A 399 -16.66 10.64 -16.27
N HIS A 400 -16.18 9.68 -17.06
CA HIS A 400 -16.86 9.26 -18.28
C HIS A 400 -18.28 8.76 -17.98
N GLY A 401 -18.40 7.83 -17.05
CA GLY A 401 -19.70 7.30 -16.63
C GLY A 401 -20.61 8.36 -16.01
N PHE A 402 -20.04 9.22 -15.16
CA PHE A 402 -20.75 10.30 -14.49
C PHE A 402 -21.32 11.32 -15.51
N ASN A 403 -20.52 11.74 -16.48
CA ASN A 403 -20.95 12.68 -17.51
C ASN A 403 -21.96 12.04 -18.48
N LYS A 404 -21.77 10.76 -18.86
CA LYS A 404 -22.77 10.05 -19.68
C LYS A 404 -24.12 9.90 -18.99
N ALA A 405 -24.13 9.75 -17.66
CA ALA A 405 -25.35 9.61 -16.87
C ALA A 405 -26.12 10.93 -16.69
N LEU A 406 -25.39 12.05 -16.48
CA LEU A 406 -25.99 13.35 -16.18
C LEU A 406 -26.05 14.31 -17.38
N GLY A 407 -25.31 14.03 -18.45
CA GLY A 407 -25.30 14.81 -19.68
C GLY A 407 -24.57 16.16 -19.59
N GLU A 408 -24.93 17.07 -20.50
CA GLU A 408 -24.20 18.31 -20.78
C GLU A 408 -24.01 19.23 -19.55
N GLU A 409 -24.96 19.28 -18.64
CA GLU A 409 -24.83 20.09 -17.42
C GLU A 409 -23.67 19.62 -16.53
N SER A 410 -23.48 18.30 -16.42
CA SER A 410 -22.37 17.69 -15.70
C SER A 410 -21.03 17.96 -16.41
N GLU A 411 -20.97 17.82 -17.72
CA GLU A 411 -19.78 18.01 -18.52
C GLU A 411 -19.14 19.39 -18.30
N LYS A 412 -19.97 20.42 -18.11
CA LYS A 412 -19.55 21.82 -17.90
C LYS A 412 -19.04 22.15 -16.51
N ARG A 413 -19.10 21.22 -15.56
CA ARG A 413 -18.70 21.49 -14.17
C ARG A 413 -17.93 20.37 -13.47
N THR A 414 -17.78 19.22 -14.15
CA THR A 414 -17.13 18.06 -13.56
C THR A 414 -15.74 17.87 -14.12
N VAL A 415 -14.78 17.62 -13.23
CA VAL A 415 -13.40 17.31 -13.58
C VAL A 415 -12.95 16.02 -12.88
N ALA A 416 -12.09 15.24 -13.55
CA ALA A 416 -11.33 14.19 -12.90
C ALA A 416 -9.96 14.74 -12.51
N VAL A 417 -9.46 14.37 -11.32
CA VAL A 417 -8.13 14.78 -10.85
C VAL A 417 -7.32 13.56 -10.50
N ILE A 418 -6.10 13.44 -11.06
CA ILE A 418 -5.22 12.28 -10.90
C ILE A 418 -3.75 12.72 -10.83
N GLY A 419 -2.93 12.08 -10.01
CA GLY A 419 -1.48 12.34 -9.95
C GLY A 419 -0.72 11.69 -11.12
N ASP A 420 0.49 12.19 -11.42
CA ASP A 420 1.36 11.68 -12.49
C ASP A 420 1.67 10.18 -12.34
N SER A 421 2.07 9.73 -11.18
CA SER A 421 2.31 8.31 -10.89
C SER A 421 1.05 7.47 -11.01
N THR A 422 -0.07 7.94 -10.46
CA THR A 422 -1.36 7.25 -10.52
C THR A 422 -1.93 7.20 -11.94
N PHE A 423 -1.64 8.23 -12.76
CA PHE A 423 -1.97 8.22 -14.18
C PHE A 423 -1.22 7.12 -14.93
N MET A 424 0.08 6.97 -14.65
CA MET A 424 0.89 5.88 -15.20
C MET A 424 0.45 4.51 -14.68
N HIS A 425 -0.05 4.44 -13.44
CA HIS A 425 -0.53 3.19 -12.84
C HIS A 425 -1.76 2.62 -13.56
N SER A 426 -2.83 3.41 -13.69
CA SER A 426 -4.11 2.94 -14.25
C SER A 426 -4.91 4.03 -14.97
N GLY A 427 -4.49 5.31 -14.93
CA GLY A 427 -5.23 6.40 -15.54
C GLY A 427 -5.19 6.42 -17.07
N MET A 428 -4.10 5.88 -17.66
CA MET A 428 -3.95 5.84 -19.12
C MET A 428 -5.08 5.08 -19.81
N THR A 429 -5.47 3.92 -19.29
CA THR A 429 -6.56 3.11 -19.87
C THR A 429 -7.90 3.82 -19.76
N GLY A 430 -8.13 4.56 -18.67
CA GLY A 430 -9.31 5.43 -18.51
C GLY A 430 -9.33 6.57 -19.54
N LEU A 431 -8.17 7.20 -19.79
CA LEU A 431 -8.06 8.25 -20.80
C LEU A 431 -8.27 7.71 -22.23
N ALA A 432 -7.72 6.52 -22.53
CA ALA A 432 -8.00 5.84 -23.79
C ALA A 432 -9.50 5.57 -24.00
N ASN A 433 -10.20 5.16 -22.94
CA ASN A 433 -11.64 4.95 -22.98
C ASN A 433 -12.42 6.26 -23.24
N ILE A 434 -12.00 7.37 -22.62
CA ILE A 434 -12.56 8.71 -22.86
C ILE A 434 -12.36 9.11 -24.33
N ALA A 435 -11.14 8.98 -24.84
CA ALA A 435 -10.81 9.33 -26.24
C ALA A 435 -11.58 8.45 -27.25
N TYR A 436 -11.58 7.12 -27.04
CA TYR A 436 -12.27 6.16 -27.91
C TYR A 436 -13.78 6.42 -27.99
N ASN A 437 -14.42 6.69 -26.85
CA ASN A 437 -15.87 6.92 -26.76
C ASN A 437 -16.26 8.39 -26.95
N GLN A 438 -15.33 9.26 -27.33
CA GLN A 438 -15.56 10.70 -27.54
C GLN A 438 -16.36 11.32 -26.37
N SER A 439 -15.88 11.07 -25.17
CA SER A 439 -16.51 11.60 -23.95
C SER A 439 -16.08 13.04 -23.72
N ASN A 440 -17.03 13.94 -23.64
CA ASN A 440 -16.80 15.33 -23.28
C ASN A 440 -16.46 15.42 -21.77
N SER A 441 -15.21 15.12 -21.44
CA SER A 441 -14.70 15.05 -20.07
C SER A 441 -13.35 15.74 -19.93
N THR A 442 -13.19 16.51 -18.86
CA THR A 442 -11.94 17.21 -18.53
C THR A 442 -11.16 16.43 -17.47
N VAL A 443 -9.96 15.98 -17.81
CA VAL A 443 -9.04 15.29 -16.88
C VAL A 443 -7.90 16.23 -16.50
N ILE A 444 -7.61 16.32 -15.21
CA ILE A 444 -6.51 17.14 -14.67
C ILE A 444 -5.43 16.22 -14.11
N ILE A 445 -4.26 16.20 -14.75
CA ILE A 445 -3.09 15.45 -14.28
C ILE A 445 -2.23 16.36 -13.41
N LEU A 446 -2.00 15.95 -12.16
CA LEU A 446 -1.18 16.64 -11.18
C LEU A 446 0.26 16.14 -11.27
N ASP A 447 1.06 16.78 -12.13
CA ASP A 447 2.48 16.45 -12.31
C ASP A 447 3.33 17.13 -11.23
N ASN A 448 3.63 16.41 -10.16
CA ASN A 448 4.54 16.85 -9.10
C ASN A 448 5.93 16.20 -9.17
N SER A 449 6.20 15.48 -10.27
CA SER A 449 7.48 14.85 -10.58
C SER A 449 7.96 13.84 -9.54
N ILE A 450 7.06 13.16 -8.80
CA ILE A 450 7.41 12.13 -7.81
C ILE A 450 6.18 11.37 -7.32
N THR A 451 6.34 10.13 -6.90
CA THR A 451 5.33 9.37 -6.13
C THR A 451 5.44 9.77 -4.67
N GLY A 452 4.74 10.85 -4.28
CA GLY A 452 5.01 11.55 -3.02
C GLY A 452 4.48 10.86 -1.75
N MET A 453 3.31 10.23 -1.81
CA MET A 453 2.59 9.71 -0.64
C MET A 453 3.33 8.58 0.08
N THR A 454 4.02 7.72 -0.65
CA THR A 454 4.68 6.51 -0.17
C THR A 454 6.16 6.69 0.20
N GLY A 455 6.70 7.92 0.10
CA GLY A 455 8.08 8.21 0.49
C GLY A 455 8.95 8.82 -0.61
N HIS A 456 8.37 9.39 -1.66
CA HIS A 456 9.08 10.07 -2.77
C HIS A 456 9.82 9.09 -3.72
N GLN A 457 9.17 8.01 -4.13
CA GLN A 457 9.72 7.08 -5.12
C GLN A 457 9.67 7.65 -6.53
N GLN A 458 10.65 7.25 -7.35
CA GLN A 458 10.66 7.56 -8.77
C GLN A 458 9.54 6.82 -9.51
N ASN A 459 9.09 7.41 -10.63
CA ASN A 459 8.08 6.82 -11.50
C ASN A 459 8.41 7.12 -12.97
N PRO A 460 7.74 6.55 -13.97
CA PRO A 460 8.09 6.71 -15.39
C PRO A 460 8.10 8.15 -15.90
N THR A 461 7.52 9.11 -15.18
CA THR A 461 7.50 10.53 -15.59
C THR A 461 8.64 11.35 -15.00
N THR A 462 9.44 10.80 -14.09
CA THR A 462 10.49 11.54 -13.37
C THR A 462 11.82 11.61 -14.12
N GLY A 463 12.15 10.58 -14.91
CA GLY A 463 13.42 10.46 -15.63
C GLY A 463 14.57 9.88 -14.82
N TYR A 464 14.26 9.21 -13.70
CA TYR A 464 15.24 8.55 -12.84
C TYR A 464 14.75 7.14 -12.45
N ASN A 465 15.69 6.21 -12.28
CA ASN A 465 15.42 4.87 -11.78
C ASN A 465 15.39 4.83 -10.22
N ILE A 466 15.18 3.64 -9.64
CA ILE A 466 15.14 3.45 -8.18
C ILE A 466 16.45 3.83 -7.48
N LYS A 467 17.60 3.74 -8.14
CA LYS A 467 18.91 4.13 -7.62
C LYS A 467 19.18 5.64 -7.73
N GLY A 468 18.31 6.37 -8.43
CA GLY A 468 18.48 7.79 -8.73
C GLY A 468 19.34 8.08 -9.96
N ASP A 469 19.69 7.05 -10.75
CA ASP A 469 20.39 7.23 -12.01
C ASP A 469 19.45 7.73 -13.10
N PRO A 470 19.96 8.47 -14.10
CA PRO A 470 19.15 8.88 -15.25
C PRO A 470 18.51 7.68 -15.96
N ALA A 471 17.23 7.79 -16.28
CA ALA A 471 16.44 6.76 -16.94
C ALA A 471 15.52 7.37 -18.01
N GLY A 472 14.82 6.53 -18.74
CA GLY A 472 13.80 6.99 -19.69
C GLY A 472 12.73 7.82 -18.99
N LYS A 473 12.26 8.87 -19.67
CA LYS A 473 11.19 9.74 -19.17
C LYS A 473 10.01 9.74 -20.13
N ILE A 474 8.83 9.48 -19.61
CA ILE A 474 7.58 9.62 -20.39
C ILE A 474 7.10 11.07 -20.27
N ASP A 475 6.96 11.73 -21.41
CA ASP A 475 6.35 13.06 -21.49
C ASP A 475 4.83 12.95 -21.51
N LEU A 476 4.19 13.45 -20.45
CA LEU A 476 2.74 13.36 -20.27
C LEU A 476 1.95 14.11 -21.35
N GLU A 477 2.46 15.25 -21.82
CA GLU A 477 1.78 16.04 -22.86
C GLU A 477 1.75 15.28 -24.18
N SER A 478 2.91 14.79 -24.63
CA SER A 478 3.05 13.99 -25.83
C SER A 478 2.22 12.70 -25.73
N LEU A 479 2.21 12.05 -24.56
CA LEU A 479 1.43 10.83 -24.33
C LEU A 479 -0.07 11.10 -24.48
N CYS A 480 -0.61 12.12 -23.83
CA CYS A 480 -2.03 12.47 -23.93
C CYS A 480 -2.43 12.78 -25.37
N ARG A 481 -1.59 13.52 -26.11
CA ARG A 481 -1.82 13.81 -27.53
C ARG A 481 -1.79 12.55 -28.40
N ALA A 482 -0.83 11.65 -28.16
CA ALA A 482 -0.74 10.37 -28.86
C ALA A 482 -1.96 9.47 -28.61
N MET A 483 -2.60 9.60 -27.45
CA MET A 483 -3.85 8.91 -27.10
C MET A 483 -5.10 9.53 -27.76
N GLY A 484 -4.95 10.57 -28.58
CA GLY A 484 -6.04 11.19 -29.33
C GLY A 484 -6.68 12.41 -28.67
N ILE A 485 -6.13 12.91 -27.57
CA ILE A 485 -6.60 14.13 -26.92
C ILE A 485 -5.98 15.36 -27.62
N ARG A 486 -6.81 16.17 -28.29
CA ARG A 486 -6.34 17.37 -28.99
C ARG A 486 -6.10 18.54 -28.06
N ARG A 487 -6.95 18.68 -27.05
CA ARG A 487 -6.91 19.75 -26.07
C ARG A 487 -6.06 19.32 -24.87
N VAL A 488 -4.79 19.70 -24.88
CA VAL A 488 -3.85 19.44 -23.76
C VAL A 488 -3.21 20.77 -23.37
N THR A 489 -3.51 21.23 -22.16
CA THR A 489 -3.06 22.52 -21.63
C THR A 489 -2.18 22.31 -20.41
N VAL A 490 -1.02 22.97 -20.34
CA VAL A 490 -0.10 22.89 -19.19
C VAL A 490 -0.20 24.18 -18.38
N VAL A 491 -0.37 24.05 -17.05
CA VAL A 491 -0.45 25.21 -16.15
C VAL A 491 0.47 25.04 -14.95
N ASP A 492 0.99 26.17 -14.43
CA ASP A 492 1.66 26.20 -13.14
C ASP A 492 0.62 26.43 -12.03
N PRO A 493 0.43 25.49 -11.07
CA PRO A 493 -0.56 25.63 -10.01
C PRO A 493 -0.30 26.78 -9.02
N TYR A 494 0.87 27.41 -9.09
CA TYR A 494 1.11 28.65 -8.35
C TYR A 494 0.58 29.89 -9.08
N ASP A 495 0.24 29.79 -10.36
CA ASP A 495 -0.49 30.82 -11.10
C ASP A 495 -2.00 30.56 -11.05
N LEU A 496 -2.65 31.16 -10.04
CA LEU A 496 -4.09 30.98 -9.80
C LEU A 496 -4.95 31.47 -10.97
N ASP A 497 -4.51 32.53 -11.67
CA ASP A 497 -5.26 33.10 -12.79
C ASP A 497 -5.13 32.23 -14.04
N ALA A 498 -3.96 31.66 -14.31
CA ALA A 498 -3.77 30.69 -15.38
C ALA A 498 -4.59 29.41 -15.11
N CYS A 499 -4.59 28.91 -13.87
CA CYS A 499 -5.44 27.76 -13.49
C CYS A 499 -6.94 28.07 -13.68
N ASP A 500 -7.39 29.23 -13.25
CA ASP A 500 -8.81 29.63 -13.37
C ASP A 500 -9.25 29.72 -14.85
N ARG A 501 -8.41 30.30 -15.70
CA ARG A 501 -8.66 30.36 -17.16
C ARG A 501 -8.71 28.96 -17.76
N ALA A 502 -7.69 28.14 -17.55
CA ALA A 502 -7.63 26.80 -18.12
C ALA A 502 -8.82 25.93 -17.70
N VAL A 503 -9.20 25.94 -16.42
CA VAL A 503 -10.37 25.18 -15.92
C VAL A 503 -11.66 25.64 -16.63
N LYS A 504 -11.86 26.95 -16.77
CA LYS A 504 -13.07 27.48 -17.44
C LYS A 504 -13.10 27.19 -18.93
N GLU A 505 -11.96 27.32 -19.61
CA GLU A 505 -11.84 27.06 -21.04
C GLU A 505 -12.07 25.58 -21.37
N GLU A 506 -11.49 24.66 -20.57
CA GLU A 506 -11.63 23.24 -20.83
C GLU A 506 -13.01 22.69 -20.42
N LEU A 507 -13.65 23.24 -19.38
CA LEU A 507 -15.04 22.91 -19.04
C LEU A 507 -16.07 23.47 -20.03
N ALA A 508 -15.72 24.51 -20.78
CA ALA A 508 -16.57 25.04 -21.85
C ALA A 508 -16.38 24.30 -23.19
N ALA A 509 -15.37 23.45 -23.32
CA ALA A 509 -15.12 22.67 -24.53
C ALA A 509 -16.17 21.59 -24.74
N THR A 510 -16.32 21.17 -26.01
CA THR A 510 -17.27 20.12 -26.42
C THR A 510 -16.55 18.86 -26.92
N GLU A 511 -15.33 18.65 -26.46
CA GLU A 511 -14.47 17.50 -26.77
C GLU A 511 -13.62 17.13 -25.54
N PRO A 512 -13.06 15.91 -25.49
CA PRO A 512 -12.18 15.49 -24.39
C PRO A 512 -10.99 16.44 -24.21
N SER A 513 -10.66 16.77 -22.97
CA SER A 513 -9.55 17.66 -22.67
C SER A 513 -8.71 17.19 -21.47
N VAL A 514 -7.43 17.58 -21.48
CA VAL A 514 -6.48 17.32 -20.40
C VAL A 514 -5.82 18.63 -19.97
N ILE A 515 -5.84 18.90 -18.67
CA ILE A 515 -5.03 19.95 -18.04
C ILE A 515 -3.89 19.27 -17.29
N ILE A 516 -2.64 19.62 -17.56
CA ILE A 516 -1.47 19.17 -16.82
C ILE A 516 -1.06 20.27 -15.84
N SER A 517 -1.35 20.09 -14.58
CA SER A 517 -0.93 20.99 -13.48
C SER A 517 0.49 20.62 -13.06
N ARG A 518 1.50 21.30 -13.62
CA ARG A 518 2.90 20.91 -13.52
C ARG A 518 3.69 21.81 -12.59
N ARG A 519 4.17 21.24 -11.49
CA ARG A 519 5.16 21.84 -10.59
C ARG A 519 5.75 20.78 -9.67
N PRO A 520 7.09 20.68 -9.53
CA PRO A 520 7.74 19.72 -8.65
C PRO A 520 7.25 19.81 -7.20
N CYS A 521 7.18 18.67 -6.51
CA CYS A 521 6.87 18.61 -5.08
C CYS A 521 7.82 19.49 -4.28
N ALA A 522 7.29 20.31 -3.39
CA ALA A 522 8.08 21.26 -2.59
C ALA A 522 9.10 20.57 -1.66
N LEU A 523 8.94 19.28 -1.38
CA LEU A 523 9.84 18.51 -0.50
C LEU A 523 11.01 17.86 -1.24
N LEU A 524 11.08 17.98 -2.57
CA LEU A 524 12.21 17.43 -3.33
C LEU A 524 13.48 18.22 -3.04
N LYS A 525 14.59 17.51 -2.79
CA LYS A 525 15.86 18.10 -2.36
C LYS A 525 16.44 19.13 -3.32
N TYR A 526 16.14 19.02 -4.62
CA TYR A 526 16.61 19.95 -5.64
C TYR A 526 15.72 21.22 -5.77
N VAL A 527 14.54 21.22 -5.14
CA VAL A 527 13.65 22.40 -5.16
C VAL A 527 14.15 23.43 -4.17
N LYS A 528 14.59 24.57 -4.70
CA LYS A 528 15.07 25.70 -3.88
C LYS A 528 13.88 26.51 -3.39
N HIS A 529 13.78 26.67 -2.08
CA HIS A 529 12.78 27.51 -1.46
C HIS A 529 13.20 28.99 -1.48
N LYS A 530 12.22 29.87 -1.61
CA LYS A 530 12.41 31.30 -1.37
C LYS A 530 12.36 31.59 0.14
N PRO A 531 12.86 32.76 0.59
CA PRO A 531 12.67 33.20 1.97
C PRO A 531 11.19 33.17 2.36
N ALA A 532 10.93 32.87 3.64
CA ALA A 532 9.58 32.90 4.17
C ALA A 532 8.93 34.27 3.98
N LEU A 533 7.64 34.26 3.64
CA LEU A 533 6.88 35.50 3.55
C LEU A 533 6.65 36.08 4.95
N VAL A 534 6.44 37.39 5.00
CA VAL A 534 6.05 38.11 6.22
C VAL A 534 4.67 38.71 6.07
N VAL A 535 4.03 38.97 7.20
CA VAL A 535 2.74 39.67 7.25
C VAL A 535 2.99 41.10 7.79
N ASP A 536 2.72 42.08 6.94
CA ASP A 536 2.62 43.47 7.38
C ASP A 536 1.38 43.61 8.25
N GLN A 537 1.62 43.78 9.55
CA GLN A 537 0.56 43.81 10.56
C GLN A 537 -0.32 45.07 10.46
N GLU A 538 0.20 46.17 9.89
CA GLU A 538 -0.58 47.41 9.69
C GLU A 538 -1.56 47.23 8.51
N LYS A 539 -1.10 46.64 7.42
CA LYS A 539 -1.94 46.37 6.24
C LYS A 539 -2.91 45.20 6.43
N CYS A 540 -2.62 44.26 7.35
CA CYS A 540 -3.49 43.12 7.56
C CYS A 540 -4.82 43.52 8.21
N VAL A 541 -5.90 43.40 7.49
CA VAL A 541 -7.26 43.72 7.97
C VAL A 541 -7.99 42.49 8.58
N GLY A 542 -7.36 41.33 8.71
CA GLY A 542 -7.92 40.14 9.33
C GLY A 542 -9.03 39.44 8.51
N CYS A 543 -9.10 39.67 7.21
CA CYS A 543 -10.13 39.14 6.33
C CYS A 543 -10.10 37.61 6.13
N ARG A 544 -9.06 36.92 6.58
CA ARG A 544 -8.83 35.48 6.49
C ARG A 544 -8.81 34.89 5.06
N ALA A 545 -8.68 35.73 4.02
CA ALA A 545 -8.62 35.22 2.64
C ALA A 545 -7.46 34.22 2.41
N CYS A 546 -6.30 34.46 3.02
CA CYS A 546 -5.14 33.59 2.98
C CYS A 546 -5.38 32.20 3.62
N MET A 547 -6.30 32.11 4.59
CA MET A 547 -6.65 30.85 5.26
C MET A 547 -7.42 29.88 4.34
N LYS A 548 -8.06 30.39 3.27
CA LYS A 548 -8.78 29.54 2.31
C LYS A 548 -7.89 28.55 1.58
N LEU A 549 -6.58 28.77 1.58
CA LEU A 549 -5.62 27.81 1.05
C LEU A 549 -5.34 26.62 1.98
N GLY A 550 -5.67 26.72 3.26
CA GLY A 550 -5.38 25.69 4.26
C GLY A 550 -3.87 25.41 4.46
N CYS A 551 -2.99 26.40 4.19
CA CYS A 551 -1.55 26.24 4.33
C CYS A 551 -1.18 26.14 5.82
N PRO A 552 -0.43 25.06 6.27
CA PRO A 552 -0.09 24.89 7.68
C PRO A 552 0.86 25.99 8.21
N ALA A 553 1.58 26.68 7.32
CA ALA A 553 2.43 27.80 7.70
C ALA A 553 1.66 29.09 8.01
N ILE A 554 0.32 29.11 7.84
CA ILE A 554 -0.49 30.31 8.07
C ILE A 554 -1.42 30.06 9.26
N SER A 555 -1.42 30.97 10.21
CA SER A 555 -2.32 30.97 11.35
C SER A 555 -2.93 32.35 11.60
N ILE A 556 -3.92 32.44 12.47
CA ILE A 556 -4.52 33.70 12.92
C ILE A 556 -4.21 33.88 14.41
N ARG A 557 -3.62 35.02 14.75
CA ARG A 557 -3.41 35.44 16.15
C ARG A 557 -3.91 36.88 16.34
N GLY A 558 -4.70 37.11 17.35
CA GLY A 558 -5.23 38.44 17.64
C GLY A 558 -5.98 39.10 16.47
N LYS A 559 -6.78 38.30 15.72
CA LYS A 559 -7.53 38.71 14.50
C LYS A 559 -6.67 38.92 13.24
N LYS A 560 -5.34 38.85 13.30
CA LYS A 560 -4.44 39.08 12.16
C LYS A 560 -3.72 37.81 11.74
N ALA A 561 -3.34 37.72 10.46
CA ALA A 561 -2.58 36.60 9.94
C ALA A 561 -1.15 36.59 10.48
N MET A 562 -0.62 35.41 10.69
CA MET A 562 0.78 35.15 11.05
C MET A 562 1.33 34.06 10.14
N ILE A 563 2.60 34.16 9.79
CA ILE A 563 3.33 33.12 9.05
C ILE A 563 4.38 32.49 9.96
N ASP A 564 4.37 31.16 10.01
CA ASP A 564 5.45 30.40 10.61
C ASP A 564 6.62 30.32 9.62
N ALA A 565 7.68 31.07 9.89
CA ALA A 565 8.85 31.11 9.03
C ALA A 565 9.62 29.79 8.96
N THR A 566 9.43 28.88 9.92
CA THR A 566 10.08 27.55 9.91
C THR A 566 9.43 26.60 8.93
N GLN A 567 8.16 26.82 8.58
CA GLN A 567 7.40 26.01 7.64
C GLN A 567 7.24 26.68 6.26
N CYS A 568 7.25 28.00 6.20
CA CYS A 568 6.96 28.73 4.97
C CYS A 568 8.11 28.60 3.96
N VAL A 569 7.77 28.11 2.74
CA VAL A 569 8.73 27.95 1.63
C VAL A 569 8.74 29.13 0.64
N GLY A 570 8.08 30.24 0.96
CA GLY A 570 8.05 31.45 0.13
C GLY A 570 7.35 31.29 -1.22
N CYS A 571 6.41 30.33 -1.38
CA CYS A 571 5.77 30.04 -2.67
C CYS A 571 4.89 31.18 -3.25
N GLY A 572 4.46 32.14 -2.44
CA GLY A 572 3.71 33.32 -2.86
C GLY A 572 2.22 33.11 -3.16
N VAL A 573 1.69 31.90 -3.12
CA VAL A 573 0.27 31.63 -3.48
C VAL A 573 -0.69 32.41 -2.57
N CYS A 574 -0.39 32.49 -1.27
CA CYS A 574 -1.24 33.25 -0.33
C CYS A 574 -1.20 34.77 -0.54
N SER A 575 -0.10 35.30 -1.05
CA SER A 575 0.01 36.76 -1.37
C SER A 575 -0.97 37.14 -2.48
N LYS A 576 -1.21 36.26 -3.46
CA LYS A 576 -2.19 36.47 -4.56
C LYS A 576 -3.63 36.60 -4.06
N LEU A 577 -3.93 36.07 -2.88
CA LEU A 577 -5.25 36.18 -2.25
C LEU A 577 -5.37 37.40 -1.32
N CYS A 578 -4.25 38.03 -1.00
CA CYS A 578 -4.22 39.15 -0.05
C CYS A 578 -4.51 40.49 -0.76
N ARG A 579 -5.79 40.85 -0.86
CA ARG A 579 -6.19 42.14 -1.48
C ARG A 579 -5.51 43.38 -0.84
N PRO A 580 -5.33 43.46 0.50
CA PRO A 580 -4.62 44.57 1.09
C PRO A 580 -3.10 44.60 0.84
N GLY A 581 -2.54 43.54 0.22
CA GLY A 581 -1.10 43.41 -0.01
C GLY A 581 -0.27 43.26 1.29
N ALA A 582 -0.87 42.71 2.34
CA ALA A 582 -0.22 42.53 3.64
C ALA A 582 0.75 41.34 3.67
N LEU A 583 0.70 40.43 2.67
CA LEU A 583 1.57 39.24 2.56
C LEU A 583 2.62 39.47 1.48
N GLY A 584 3.89 39.51 1.84
CA GLY A 584 4.99 39.81 0.91
C GLY A 584 6.34 39.24 1.35
N GLU A 585 7.34 39.42 0.50
CA GLU A 585 8.73 39.14 0.84
C GLU A 585 9.23 40.17 1.86
N VAL A 586 10.25 39.80 2.64
CA VAL A 586 10.92 40.76 3.55
C VAL A 586 11.52 41.88 2.69
N THR A 587 10.95 43.04 2.73
CA THR A 587 11.63 44.25 2.21
C THR A 587 12.82 44.54 3.12
N LYS A 588 14.04 44.43 2.58
CA LYS A 588 15.27 44.82 3.28
C LYS A 588 15.23 46.29 3.62
#